data_046eaddce97803819cff3823ae80ca6e
#
_entry.id   046eaddce97803819cff3823ae80ca6e
#
_cell.length_a   1.000
_cell.length_b   1.000
_cell.length_c   1.000
_cell.angle_alpha   90.00
_cell.angle_beta   90.00
_cell.angle_gamma   90.00
#
_symmetry.space_group_name_H-M   'P 1'
#
loop_
_entity.id
_entity.type
_entity.pdbx_description
1 polymer ?
#
loop_
_entity_poly.entity_id
_entity_poly.type
_entity_poly.pdbx_seq_one_letter_code
_entity_poly.pdbx_strand_id
1 'polypeptide(L)'
;MKFNRFRGFESHRLLQLDNDMNYFIDTEFLELPEGPQLLSVGFVSQDGREYYAQNTELDLNLANEWVKKNVFPHLTVRDWKTKKTIAHELMEFCNTGERSNEFWAFFGTYDWYLITQLFGGFMNMPRHWPQYYMELMQLGKLTGITLDDWPLQVSKSHMALDDAKWNLDVYNFITSRINRR
;
A
#
# COMPACT_ATOMS: atom_id res chain seq x y z
N MET A 1 39.56 -22.04 15.44
CA MET A 1 38.39 -21.42 14.77
C MET A 1 37.80 -20.41 15.73
N LYS A 2 38.02 -19.11 15.52
CA LYS A 2 37.52 -18.04 16.41
C LYS A 2 36.15 -17.60 15.90
N PHE A 3 35.10 -17.87 16.65
CA PHE A 3 33.76 -17.29 16.40
C PHE A 3 33.85 -15.78 16.67
N ASN A 4 33.68 -14.97 15.62
CA ASN A 4 33.50 -13.54 15.77
C ASN A 4 32.15 -13.27 16.45
N ARG A 5 32.20 -12.57 17.60
CA ARG A 5 31.05 -12.02 18.30
C ARG A 5 30.22 -11.22 17.32
N PHE A 6 28.94 -11.57 17.18
CA PHE A 6 27.95 -10.69 16.63
C PHE A 6 27.98 -9.39 17.45
N ARG A 7 28.41 -8.29 16.83
CA ARG A 7 28.24 -6.95 17.40
C ARG A 7 26.75 -6.69 17.53
N GLY A 8 26.35 -6.11 18.65
CA GLY A 8 24.98 -5.85 19.00
C GLY A 8 24.23 -5.17 17.84
N PHE A 9 23.04 -5.63 17.62
CA PHE A 9 22.08 -5.03 16.70
C PHE A 9 21.78 -3.64 17.27
N GLU A 10 22.38 -2.60 16.70
CA GLU A 10 22.07 -1.22 17.08
C GLU A 10 20.65 -0.94 16.59
N SER A 11 19.72 -0.85 17.54
CA SER A 11 18.31 -0.54 17.30
C SER A 11 18.08 0.80 16.54
N HIS A 12 19.10 1.64 16.47
CA HIS A 12 19.08 2.89 15.70
C HIS A 12 19.11 2.69 14.17
N ARG A 13 19.42 1.51 13.66
CA ARG A 13 19.48 1.25 12.21
C ARG A 13 18.15 0.86 11.60
N LEU A 14 17.14 0.51 12.41
CA LEU A 14 15.78 0.19 11.92
C LEU A 14 14.99 1.42 11.49
N LEU A 15 15.47 2.63 11.76
CA LEU A 15 14.75 3.88 11.46
C LEU A 15 15.59 4.91 10.68
N GLN A 16 16.76 4.55 10.15
CA GLN A 16 17.46 5.38 9.17
C GLN A 16 16.90 5.13 7.76
N LEU A 17 15.62 5.44 7.60
CA LEU A 17 14.93 5.53 6.31
C LEU A 17 14.93 6.99 5.81
N ASP A 18 15.95 7.77 6.18
CA ASP A 18 16.02 9.21 5.92
C ASP A 18 16.13 9.57 4.41
N ASN A 19 16.17 8.56 3.53
CA ASN A 19 16.31 8.78 2.10
C ASN A 19 15.22 8.10 1.24
N ASP A 20 14.31 7.33 1.85
CA ASP A 20 13.27 6.61 1.12
C ASP A 20 11.97 7.42 1.10
N MET A 21 11.22 7.33 0.01
CA MET A 21 9.88 7.88 -0.08
C MET A 21 8.88 6.78 0.24
N ASN A 22 8.15 6.94 1.34
CA ASN A 22 7.10 6.01 1.72
C ASN A 22 5.80 6.31 0.97
N TYR A 23 5.21 5.24 0.45
CA TYR A 23 3.89 5.22 -0.17
C TYR A 23 2.99 4.27 0.61
N PHE A 24 1.78 4.70 0.87
CA PHE A 24 0.74 3.93 1.55
C PHE A 24 -0.28 3.53 0.51
N ILE A 25 -0.59 2.25 0.45
CA ILE A 25 -1.35 1.67 -0.65
C ILE A 25 -2.53 0.87 -0.12
N ASP A 26 -3.58 0.86 -0.91
CA ASP A 26 -4.72 -0.01 -0.74
C ASP A 26 -5.41 -0.26 -2.09
N THR A 27 -6.09 -1.40 -2.23
CA THR A 27 -6.84 -1.73 -3.44
C THR A 27 -8.19 -2.33 -3.11
N GLU A 28 -9.19 -2.02 -3.92
CA GLU A 28 -10.42 -2.78 -3.99
C GLU A 28 -10.40 -3.74 -5.18
N PHE A 29 -10.96 -4.91 -5.03
CA PHE A 29 -10.91 -5.94 -6.06
C PHE A 29 -12.14 -6.85 -6.07
N LEU A 30 -12.33 -7.56 -7.17
CA LEU A 30 -13.25 -8.68 -7.26
C LEU A 30 -12.46 -9.97 -7.06
N GLU A 31 -12.91 -10.82 -6.15
CA GLU A 31 -12.37 -12.17 -5.98
C GLU A 31 -13.10 -13.11 -6.95
N LEU A 32 -12.43 -13.43 -8.05
CA LEU A 32 -12.96 -14.28 -9.11
C LEU A 32 -12.27 -15.68 -9.09
N PRO A 33 -12.84 -16.70 -9.75
CA PRO A 33 -12.23 -18.03 -9.82
C PRO A 33 -10.81 -18.04 -10.40
N GLU A 34 -10.50 -17.09 -11.28
CA GLU A 34 -9.18 -16.92 -11.91
C GLU A 34 -8.18 -16.17 -11.01
N GLY A 35 -8.64 -15.68 -9.87
CA GLY A 35 -7.90 -14.86 -8.93
C GLY A 35 -8.44 -13.44 -8.79
N PRO A 36 -7.89 -12.65 -7.86
CA PRO A 36 -8.34 -11.30 -7.62
C PRO A 36 -8.10 -10.40 -8.84
N GLN A 37 -9.10 -9.56 -9.15
CA GLN A 37 -9.06 -8.60 -10.27
C GLN A 37 -9.24 -7.18 -9.74
N LEU A 38 -8.30 -6.29 -10.06
CA LEU A 38 -8.30 -4.91 -9.59
C LEU A 38 -9.57 -4.17 -9.99
N LEU A 39 -10.24 -3.57 -9.02
CA LEU A 39 -11.37 -2.65 -9.20
C LEU A 39 -10.90 -1.20 -9.06
N SER A 40 -10.26 -0.86 -7.95
CA SER A 40 -9.69 0.47 -7.73
C SER A 40 -8.39 0.40 -6.94
N VAL A 41 -7.60 1.45 -7.01
CA VAL A 41 -6.31 1.58 -6.32
C VAL A 41 -6.14 2.97 -5.76
N GLY A 42 -5.69 3.04 -4.51
CA GLY A 42 -5.34 4.26 -3.79
C GLY A 42 -3.87 4.26 -3.38
N PHE A 43 -3.19 5.38 -3.61
CA PHE A 43 -1.83 5.63 -3.13
C PHE A 43 -1.79 6.99 -2.43
N VAL A 44 -1.11 7.02 -1.30
CA VAL A 44 -0.78 8.25 -0.58
C VAL A 44 0.71 8.26 -0.32
N SER A 45 1.40 9.32 -0.71
CA SER A 45 2.81 9.48 -0.38
C SER A 45 3.00 10.12 0.99
N GLN A 46 4.14 9.89 1.62
CA GLN A 46 4.47 10.48 2.92
C GLN A 46 4.42 12.02 2.94
N ASP A 47 4.64 12.66 1.79
CA ASP A 47 4.55 14.11 1.61
C ASP A 47 3.12 14.62 1.35
N GLY A 48 2.11 13.72 1.39
CA GLY A 48 0.69 14.04 1.30
C GLY A 48 0.13 14.12 -0.11
N ARG A 49 0.87 13.73 -1.16
CA ARG A 49 0.31 13.58 -2.51
C ARG A 49 -0.61 12.36 -2.56
N GLU A 50 -1.65 12.44 -3.36
CA GLU A 50 -2.67 11.41 -3.46
C GLU A 50 -2.83 10.96 -4.91
N TYR A 51 -3.08 9.67 -5.11
CA TYR A 51 -3.46 9.08 -6.38
C TYR A 51 -4.62 8.11 -6.19
N TYR A 52 -5.61 8.18 -7.08
CA TYR A 52 -6.73 7.25 -7.12
C TYR A 52 -7.09 6.93 -8.57
N ALA A 53 -7.41 5.67 -8.83
CA ALA A 53 -7.92 5.24 -10.13
C ALA A 53 -8.81 4.00 -10.01
N GLN A 54 -9.71 3.85 -10.96
CA GLN A 54 -10.63 2.72 -11.12
C GLN A 54 -10.37 2.04 -12.47
N ASN A 55 -10.43 0.71 -12.51
CA ASN A 55 -10.12 -0.08 -13.68
C ASN A 55 -11.32 -0.20 -14.62
N THR A 56 -11.24 0.37 -15.83
CA THR A 56 -12.29 0.27 -16.86
C THR A 56 -12.39 -1.12 -17.49
N GLU A 57 -11.39 -1.98 -17.34
CA GLU A 57 -11.30 -3.26 -18.01
C GLU A 57 -11.96 -4.40 -17.22
N LEU A 58 -12.52 -4.08 -16.05
CA LEU A 58 -13.19 -5.02 -15.17
C LEU A 58 -14.69 -5.09 -15.49
N ASP A 59 -15.23 -6.31 -15.65
CA ASP A 59 -16.68 -6.50 -15.75
C ASP A 59 -17.33 -6.41 -14.35
N LEU A 60 -17.98 -5.29 -14.08
CA LEU A 60 -18.63 -5.03 -12.79
C LEU A 60 -19.82 -5.97 -12.50
N ASN A 61 -20.38 -6.63 -13.51
CA ASN A 61 -21.46 -7.60 -13.32
C ASN A 61 -20.97 -8.85 -12.56
N LEU A 62 -19.66 -9.11 -12.56
CA LEU A 62 -19.07 -10.24 -11.83
C LEU A 62 -18.95 -9.96 -10.33
N ALA A 63 -19.21 -8.74 -9.86
CA ALA A 63 -19.16 -8.39 -8.45
C ALA A 63 -20.20 -9.15 -7.64
N ASN A 64 -19.77 -9.67 -6.50
CA ASN A 64 -20.69 -10.27 -5.53
C ASN A 64 -21.51 -9.17 -4.80
N GLU A 65 -22.53 -9.58 -4.06
CA GLU A 65 -23.45 -8.65 -3.38
C GLU A 65 -22.74 -7.83 -2.28
N TRP A 66 -21.70 -8.37 -1.68
CA TRP A 66 -20.94 -7.64 -0.67
C TRP A 66 -20.18 -6.45 -1.30
N VAL A 67 -19.48 -6.67 -2.42
CA VAL A 67 -18.77 -5.61 -3.16
C VAL A 67 -19.73 -4.56 -3.69
N LYS A 68 -20.86 -4.99 -4.26
CA LYS A 68 -21.92 -4.08 -4.74
C LYS A 68 -22.45 -3.18 -3.63
N LYS A 69 -22.59 -3.71 -2.43
CA LYS A 69 -23.12 -2.98 -1.27
C LYS A 69 -22.09 -2.07 -0.62
N ASN A 70 -20.84 -2.54 -0.47
CA ASN A 70 -19.85 -1.89 0.38
C ASN A 70 -18.78 -1.11 -0.39
N VAL A 71 -18.47 -1.48 -1.64
CA VAL A 71 -17.41 -0.85 -2.45
C VAL A 71 -18.00 0.05 -3.53
N PHE A 72 -19.00 -0.41 -4.30
CA PHE A 72 -19.57 0.37 -5.41
C PHE A 72 -20.08 1.76 -5.03
N PRO A 73 -20.69 1.99 -3.85
CA PRO A 73 -21.12 3.34 -3.47
C PRO A 73 -19.99 4.37 -3.35
N HIS A 74 -18.71 3.91 -3.31
CA HIS A 74 -17.53 4.75 -3.20
C HIS A 74 -16.83 4.97 -4.54
N LEU A 75 -17.25 4.28 -5.60
CA LEU A 75 -16.71 4.50 -6.93
C LEU A 75 -17.10 5.88 -7.47
N THR A 76 -16.16 6.53 -8.13
CA THR A 76 -16.36 7.85 -8.70
C THR A 76 -16.73 7.76 -10.17
N VAL A 77 -17.24 8.84 -10.75
CA VAL A 77 -17.60 8.89 -12.18
C VAL A 77 -16.38 9.18 -13.07
N ARG A 78 -15.30 9.76 -12.51
CA ARG A 78 -14.21 10.36 -13.30
C ARG A 78 -12.92 9.58 -13.35
N ASP A 79 -12.69 8.67 -12.40
CA ASP A 79 -11.36 8.08 -12.18
C ASP A 79 -11.17 6.72 -12.88
N TRP A 80 -11.99 6.45 -13.89
CA TRP A 80 -11.93 5.23 -14.69
C TRP A 80 -10.82 5.29 -15.72
N LYS A 81 -9.88 4.33 -15.66
CA LYS A 81 -8.69 4.25 -16.50
C LYS A 81 -8.37 2.80 -16.89
N THR A 82 -7.67 2.61 -18.00
CA THR A 82 -7.13 1.28 -18.34
C THR A 82 -6.00 0.89 -17.39
N LYS A 83 -5.76 -0.41 -17.19
CA LYS A 83 -4.63 -0.91 -16.39
C LYS A 83 -3.30 -0.31 -16.85
N LYS A 84 -3.13 -0.16 -18.17
CA LYS A 84 -1.91 0.45 -18.74
C LYS A 84 -1.75 1.91 -18.32
N THR A 85 -2.83 2.68 -18.32
CA THR A 85 -2.81 4.08 -17.87
C THR A 85 -2.51 4.16 -16.38
N ILE A 86 -3.16 3.32 -15.56
CA ILE A 86 -2.91 3.24 -14.12
C ILE A 86 -1.43 2.94 -13.85
N ALA A 87 -0.86 1.92 -14.50
CA ALA A 87 0.54 1.56 -14.34
C ALA A 87 1.50 2.72 -14.69
N HIS A 88 1.23 3.41 -15.79
CA HIS A 88 2.04 4.56 -16.22
C HIS A 88 1.98 5.72 -15.21
N GLU A 89 0.78 6.09 -14.80
CA GLU A 89 0.58 7.19 -13.84
C GLU A 89 1.16 6.86 -12.46
N LEU A 90 1.09 5.60 -12.01
CA LEU A 90 1.73 5.15 -10.76
C LEU A 90 3.26 5.25 -10.86
N MET A 91 3.86 4.91 -12.00
CA MET A 91 5.30 5.11 -12.20
C MET A 91 5.69 6.58 -12.11
N GLU A 92 4.89 7.49 -12.68
CA GLU A 92 5.13 8.93 -12.59
C GLU A 92 4.91 9.44 -11.17
N PHE A 93 3.84 9.00 -10.50
CA PHE A 93 3.51 9.37 -9.12
C PHE A 93 4.61 8.97 -8.13
N CYS A 94 5.19 7.80 -8.32
CA CYS A 94 6.25 7.26 -7.47
C CYS A 94 7.66 7.62 -7.95
N ASN A 95 7.80 8.48 -8.96
CA ASN A 95 9.10 8.95 -9.44
C ASN A 95 9.60 10.10 -8.55
N THR A 96 10.49 9.80 -7.63
CA THR A 96 11.08 10.74 -6.68
C THR A 96 12.56 11.04 -6.96
N GLY A 97 13.01 10.78 -8.19
CA GLY A 97 14.41 10.99 -8.58
C GLY A 97 15.34 9.94 -7.99
N GLU A 98 16.26 10.36 -7.09
CA GLU A 98 17.29 9.47 -6.52
C GLU A 98 16.84 8.69 -5.28
N ARG A 99 15.63 8.94 -4.77
CA ARG A 99 15.12 8.25 -3.57
C ARG A 99 14.63 6.87 -3.93
N SER A 100 14.89 5.89 -3.07
CA SER A 100 14.22 4.60 -3.15
C SER A 100 12.76 4.72 -2.67
N ASN A 101 11.91 3.83 -3.14
CA ASN A 101 10.50 3.77 -2.78
C ASN A 101 10.29 2.66 -1.77
N GLU A 102 9.50 2.92 -0.72
CA GLU A 102 8.92 1.90 0.14
C GLU A 102 7.40 1.93 0.05
N PHE A 103 6.78 0.77 0.02
CA PHE A 103 5.33 0.63 -0.06
C PHE A 103 4.81 -0.04 1.20
N TRP A 104 3.86 0.60 1.87
CA TRP A 104 3.26 0.19 3.12
C TRP A 104 1.78 -0.12 2.93
N ALA A 105 1.31 -1.22 3.51
CA ALA A 105 -0.08 -1.63 3.45
C ALA A 105 -0.53 -2.31 4.75
N PHE A 106 -1.82 -2.38 4.94
CA PHE A 106 -2.46 -3.16 5.99
C PHE A 106 -3.12 -4.39 5.37
N PHE A 107 -2.65 -5.59 5.74
CA PHE A 107 -3.01 -6.86 5.09
C PHE A 107 -2.76 -6.86 3.57
N GLY A 108 -1.69 -6.21 3.13
CA GLY A 108 -1.42 -5.82 1.75
C GLY A 108 -1.07 -6.95 0.76
N THR A 109 -1.32 -8.22 1.06
CA THR A 109 -0.93 -9.33 0.20
C THR A 109 -1.61 -9.25 -1.17
N TYR A 110 -2.91 -9.01 -1.21
CA TYR A 110 -3.63 -8.86 -2.47
C TYR A 110 -3.33 -7.52 -3.14
N ASP A 111 -3.17 -6.45 -2.36
CA ASP A 111 -2.82 -5.12 -2.89
C ASP A 111 -1.52 -5.19 -3.68
N TRP A 112 -0.47 -5.74 -3.08
CA TRP A 112 0.82 -5.86 -3.74
C TRP A 112 0.77 -6.78 -4.96
N TYR A 113 0.05 -7.90 -4.87
CA TYR A 113 -0.16 -8.77 -6.01
C TYR A 113 -0.84 -8.03 -7.17
N LEU A 114 -1.93 -7.32 -6.92
CA LEU A 114 -2.68 -6.59 -7.94
C LEU A 114 -1.85 -5.46 -8.57
N ILE A 115 -1.05 -4.76 -7.77
CA ILE A 115 -0.09 -3.78 -8.28
C ILE A 115 0.92 -4.45 -9.22
N THR A 116 1.48 -5.62 -8.86
CA THR A 116 2.39 -6.32 -9.76
C THR A 116 1.73 -6.70 -11.08
N GLN A 117 0.44 -7.05 -11.06
CA GLN A 117 -0.32 -7.41 -12.26
C GLN A 117 -0.54 -6.21 -13.21
N LEU A 118 -0.58 -4.98 -12.70
CA LEU A 118 -0.63 -3.78 -13.54
C LEU A 118 0.59 -3.67 -14.48
N PHE A 119 1.73 -4.19 -14.05
CA PHE A 119 2.98 -4.21 -14.83
C PHE A 119 3.17 -5.50 -15.64
N GLY A 120 2.16 -6.39 -15.67
CA GLY A 120 2.28 -7.68 -16.36
C GLY A 120 3.06 -8.73 -15.58
N GLY A 121 3.11 -8.58 -14.26
CA GLY A 121 3.71 -9.51 -13.31
C GLY A 121 4.99 -8.98 -12.65
N PHE A 122 5.37 -9.68 -11.62
CA PHE A 122 6.43 -9.32 -10.70
C PHE A 122 7.79 -9.00 -11.36
N MET A 123 8.15 -9.72 -12.42
CA MET A 123 9.43 -9.54 -13.12
C MET A 123 9.48 -8.28 -14.01
N ASN A 124 8.34 -7.67 -14.25
CA ASN A 124 8.20 -6.48 -15.11
C ASN A 124 8.00 -5.18 -14.31
N MET A 125 8.04 -5.26 -13.00
CA MET A 125 7.93 -4.08 -12.15
C MET A 125 9.06 -3.07 -12.41
N PRO A 126 8.83 -1.77 -12.14
CA PRO A 126 9.87 -0.76 -12.27
C PRO A 126 11.12 -1.14 -11.47
N ARG A 127 12.31 -1.03 -12.09
CA ARG A 127 13.58 -1.49 -11.48
C ARG A 127 13.95 -0.82 -10.17
N HIS A 128 13.45 0.39 -9.94
CA HIS A 128 13.69 1.18 -8.72
C HIS A 128 12.62 0.94 -7.65
N TRP A 129 11.63 0.08 -7.91
CA TRP A 129 10.67 -0.34 -6.91
C TRP A 129 11.17 -1.59 -6.19
N PRO A 130 10.93 -1.72 -4.87
CA PRO A 130 11.24 -2.96 -4.15
C PRO A 130 10.38 -4.10 -4.67
N GLN A 131 10.87 -5.32 -4.51
CA GLN A 131 10.11 -6.52 -4.85
C GLN A 131 9.22 -7.01 -3.70
N TYR A 132 9.02 -6.19 -2.71
CA TYR A 132 8.23 -6.48 -1.51
C TYR A 132 7.52 -5.20 -1.06
N TYR A 133 6.53 -5.37 -0.23
CA TYR A 133 5.89 -4.27 0.51
C TYR A 133 6.18 -4.44 2.01
N MET A 134 5.97 -3.38 2.76
CA MET A 134 6.06 -3.35 4.21
C MET A 134 4.66 -3.48 4.82
N GLU A 135 4.54 -4.35 5.82
CA GLU A 135 3.25 -4.67 6.44
C GLU A 135 3.08 -3.94 7.77
N LEU A 136 2.02 -3.13 7.90
CA LEU A 136 1.73 -2.34 9.10
C LEU A 136 1.45 -3.22 10.33
N MET A 137 0.80 -4.37 10.14
CA MET A 137 0.59 -5.34 11.23
C MET A 137 1.90 -5.88 11.77
N GLN A 138 2.88 -6.13 10.91
CA GLN A 138 4.19 -6.59 11.35
C GLN A 138 4.95 -5.49 12.08
N LEU A 139 4.87 -4.23 11.60
CA LEU A 139 5.45 -3.08 12.29
C LEU A 139 4.85 -2.93 13.70
N GLY A 140 3.52 -2.96 13.82
CA GLY A 140 2.82 -2.91 15.10
C GLY A 140 3.26 -4.04 16.05
N LYS A 141 3.31 -5.27 15.55
CA LYS A 141 3.74 -6.44 16.33
C LYS A 141 5.19 -6.32 16.82
N LEU A 142 6.11 -5.88 15.97
CA LEU A 142 7.53 -5.72 16.32
C LEU A 142 7.77 -4.61 17.34
N THR A 143 6.92 -3.59 17.34
CA THR A 143 7.03 -2.43 18.25
C THR A 143 6.21 -2.59 19.53
N GLY A 144 5.37 -3.63 19.62
CA GLY A 144 4.46 -3.87 20.75
C GLY A 144 3.27 -2.90 20.78
N ILE A 145 2.93 -2.29 19.63
CA ILE A 145 1.76 -1.42 19.45
C ILE A 145 0.68 -2.23 18.75
N THR A 146 -0.41 -2.49 19.43
CA THR A 146 -1.47 -3.38 18.95
C THR A 146 -2.56 -2.63 18.18
N LEU A 147 -3.43 -3.37 17.48
CA LEU A 147 -4.58 -2.80 16.77
C LEU A 147 -5.48 -1.95 17.68
N ASP A 148 -5.60 -2.32 18.96
CA ASP A 148 -6.41 -1.57 19.92
C ASP A 148 -5.86 -0.16 20.22
N ASP A 149 -4.56 0.04 19.93
CA ASP A 149 -3.89 1.34 20.09
C ASP A 149 -4.02 2.23 18.84
N TRP A 150 -4.36 1.65 17.68
CA TRP A 150 -4.29 2.34 16.39
C TRP A 150 -5.37 3.42 16.27
N PRO A 151 -5.13 4.47 15.46
CA PRO A 151 -6.14 5.47 15.21
C PRO A 151 -7.37 4.85 14.56
N LEU A 152 -8.55 5.27 15.01
CA LEU A 152 -9.79 4.86 14.35
C LEU A 152 -9.84 5.46 12.95
N GLN A 153 -10.24 4.64 11.98
CA GLN A 153 -10.52 5.15 10.65
C GLN A 153 -11.78 6.00 10.68
N VAL A 154 -11.64 7.30 10.42
CA VAL A 154 -12.76 8.28 10.43
C VAL A 154 -13.38 8.38 9.03
N SER A 155 -12.59 8.06 8.00
CA SER A 155 -13.01 8.03 6.59
C SER A 155 -13.85 6.80 6.27
N LYS A 156 -14.42 6.79 5.06
CA LYS A 156 -15.21 5.64 4.59
C LYS A 156 -14.28 4.45 4.34
N SER A 157 -14.47 3.36 5.07
CA SER A 157 -13.87 2.07 4.76
C SER A 157 -14.35 1.56 3.40
N HIS A 158 -13.52 0.76 2.73
CA HIS A 158 -13.77 0.22 1.39
C HIS A 158 -13.78 1.27 0.27
N MET A 159 -12.97 2.31 0.44
CA MET A 159 -12.54 3.21 -0.60
C MET A 159 -11.00 3.23 -0.61
N ALA A 160 -10.38 2.64 -1.62
CA ALA A 160 -8.94 2.41 -1.65
C ALA A 160 -8.09 3.65 -1.31
N LEU A 161 -8.48 4.86 -1.72
CA LEU A 161 -7.75 6.07 -1.34
C LEU A 161 -7.89 6.41 0.14
N ASP A 162 -9.07 6.26 0.72
CA ASP A 162 -9.32 6.56 2.12
C ASP A 162 -8.64 5.53 3.04
N ASP A 163 -8.61 4.26 2.60
CA ASP A 163 -7.91 3.19 3.30
C ASP A 163 -6.38 3.39 3.22
N ALA A 164 -5.85 3.83 2.08
CA ALA A 164 -4.44 4.23 1.94
C ALA A 164 -4.06 5.44 2.84
N LYS A 165 -4.97 6.42 3.02
CA LYS A 165 -4.77 7.53 3.96
C LYS A 165 -4.72 7.03 5.40
N TRP A 166 -5.61 6.13 5.75
CA TRP A 166 -5.58 5.52 7.08
C TRP A 166 -4.30 4.72 7.31
N ASN A 167 -3.77 4.02 6.31
CA ASN A 167 -2.48 3.35 6.40
C ASN A 167 -1.34 4.34 6.73
N LEU A 168 -1.33 5.54 6.15
CA LEU A 168 -0.40 6.62 6.49
C LEU A 168 -0.58 7.07 7.96
N ASP A 169 -1.82 7.24 8.41
CA ASP A 169 -2.11 7.64 9.79
C ASP A 169 -1.62 6.60 10.80
N VAL A 170 -1.84 5.32 10.53
CA VAL A 170 -1.34 4.20 11.34
C VAL A 170 0.19 4.20 11.39
N TYR A 171 0.86 4.34 10.26
CA TYR A 171 2.32 4.40 10.19
C TYR A 171 2.87 5.56 11.02
N ASN A 172 2.32 6.76 10.85
CA ASN A 172 2.72 7.95 11.61
C ASN A 172 2.50 7.77 13.11
N PHE A 173 1.39 7.15 13.49
CA PHE A 173 1.09 6.85 14.88
C PHE A 173 2.12 5.90 15.49
N ILE A 174 2.44 4.79 14.83
CA ILE A 174 3.40 3.80 15.32
C ILE A 174 4.79 4.42 15.41
N THR A 175 5.27 5.07 14.34
CA THR A 175 6.62 5.65 14.26
C THR A 175 6.82 6.78 15.26
N SER A 176 5.81 7.61 15.52
CA SER A 176 5.87 8.67 16.52
C SER A 176 6.07 8.13 17.95
N ARG A 177 5.59 6.92 18.25
CA ARG A 177 5.75 6.28 19.56
C ARG A 177 7.09 5.59 19.74
N ILE A 178 7.69 5.11 18.65
CA ILE A 178 9.04 4.53 18.67
C ILE A 178 10.07 5.63 18.96
N ASN A 179 9.96 6.77 18.29
CA ASN A 179 10.89 7.89 18.42
C ASN A 179 10.85 8.60 19.79
N ARG A 180 9.88 8.28 20.64
CA ARG A 180 9.74 8.83 22.01
C ARG A 180 10.34 7.92 23.09
N ARG A 181 10.78 6.72 22.74
CA ARG A 181 11.43 5.76 23.65
C ARG A 181 12.94 5.82 23.50
#